data_5752722c18ecda79557ca8cea4649d8a
#
_entry.id   5752722c18ecda79557ca8cea4649d8a
#
_cell.length_a   1.000
_cell.length_b   1.000
_cell.length_c   1.000
_cell.angle_alpha   90.00
_cell.angle_beta   90.00
_cell.angle_gamma   90.00
#
_symmetry.space_group_name_H-M   'P 1'
#
loop_
_entity.id
_entity.type
_entity.pdbx_description
1 polymer ?
#
loop_
_entity_poly.entity_id
_entity_poly.type
_entity_poly.pdbx_seq_one_letter_code
_entity_poly.pdbx_strand_id
1 'polypeptide(L)'
;MKQDDALEMFVRFNSGGKALRKSEITLSILEAYWPSAKTEFGKLLVDSYAGFGSDFIIRAALMLYGDVIKSNINKQIAEELKNNWSEFKKALKNLEALLKEMKIEVSRFSSSWNVLLPIVYFIYYNPDYKDNTEGVRAYLVRAILFTYFQSGTTSKLQQMKSNINENDYEITVDMLNQMNELRVTDGKIEDILNSEKGSRVAGEALYY
;
A
#
# COMPACT_ATOMS: atom_id res chain seq x y z
N MET A 1 -7.49 34.22 -8.79
CA MET A 1 -7.41 32.82 -9.28
C MET A 1 -7.13 31.98 -8.06
N LYS A 2 -8.04 31.11 -7.68
CA LYS A 2 -7.82 30.23 -6.51
C LYS A 2 -6.78 29.19 -6.91
N GLN A 3 -5.97 28.73 -5.97
CA GLN A 3 -4.90 27.74 -6.19
C GLN A 3 -5.42 26.46 -6.86
N ASP A 4 -6.67 26.08 -6.53
CA ASP A 4 -7.36 24.94 -7.13
C ASP A 4 -7.66 25.14 -8.63
N ASP A 5 -8.01 26.37 -9.05
CA ASP A 5 -8.29 26.70 -10.47
C ASP A 5 -7.02 26.61 -11.30
N ALA A 6 -5.87 27.05 -10.76
CA ALA A 6 -4.57 26.96 -11.43
C ALA A 6 -4.12 25.50 -11.58
N LEU A 7 -4.42 24.68 -10.60
CA LEU A 7 -4.11 23.26 -10.57
C LEU A 7 -4.94 22.48 -11.60
N GLU A 8 -6.25 22.77 -11.68
CA GLU A 8 -7.14 22.18 -12.69
C GLU A 8 -6.72 22.59 -14.11
N MET A 9 -6.34 23.85 -14.32
CA MET A 9 -5.74 24.31 -15.57
C MET A 9 -4.45 23.56 -15.91
N PHE A 10 -3.54 23.39 -14.95
CA PHE A 10 -2.29 22.65 -15.16
C PHE A 10 -2.52 21.21 -15.61
N VAL A 11 -3.48 20.52 -15.00
CA VAL A 11 -3.89 19.16 -15.40
C VAL A 11 -4.46 19.14 -16.82
N ARG A 12 -5.28 20.14 -17.21
CA ARG A 12 -5.86 20.25 -18.55
C ARG A 12 -4.82 20.62 -19.61
N PHE A 13 -3.88 21.51 -19.34
CA PHE A 13 -2.83 21.91 -20.29
C PHE A 13 -1.82 20.78 -20.55
N ASN A 14 -1.56 19.89 -19.61
CA ASN A 14 -0.67 18.76 -19.80
C ASN A 14 -1.28 17.61 -20.62
N SER A 15 -2.57 17.67 -20.94
CA SER A 15 -3.20 16.71 -21.88
C SER A 15 -2.84 16.90 -23.33
N GLY A 16 -2.12 17.97 -23.69
CA GLY A 16 -1.72 18.30 -25.08
C GLY A 16 -0.24 18.06 -25.43
N GLY A 17 0.59 17.64 -24.46
CA GLY A 17 2.02 17.36 -24.63
C GLY A 17 2.39 15.90 -24.34
N LYS A 18 3.68 15.63 -24.05
CA LYS A 18 4.09 14.32 -23.52
C LYS A 18 3.35 14.10 -22.21
N ALA A 19 2.39 13.16 -22.19
CA ALA A 19 1.53 12.91 -21.06
C ALA A 19 2.38 12.63 -19.79
N LEU A 20 2.30 13.52 -18.81
CA LEU A 20 2.89 13.29 -17.50
C LEU A 20 2.25 12.04 -16.88
N ARG A 21 3.05 11.24 -16.19
CA ARG A 21 2.51 10.12 -15.43
C ARG A 21 1.57 10.66 -14.35
N LYS A 22 0.52 9.90 -14.03
CA LYS A 22 -0.46 10.29 -13.00
C LYS A 22 0.22 10.64 -11.67
N SER A 23 1.28 9.93 -11.31
CA SER A 23 2.11 10.20 -10.13
C SER A 23 2.82 11.55 -10.16
N GLU A 24 3.32 11.98 -11.32
CA GLU A 24 3.99 13.27 -11.48
C GLU A 24 3.00 14.41 -11.30
N ILE A 25 1.78 14.28 -11.84
CA ILE A 25 0.69 15.25 -11.64
C ILE A 25 0.31 15.29 -10.15
N THR A 26 0.13 14.13 -9.54
CA THR A 26 -0.24 14.04 -8.11
C THR A 26 0.85 14.63 -7.22
N LEU A 27 2.12 14.40 -7.53
CA LEU A 27 3.24 14.99 -6.79
C LEU A 27 3.28 16.51 -6.94
N SER A 28 3.01 17.05 -8.13
CA SER A 28 2.92 18.49 -8.36
C SER A 28 1.77 19.13 -7.56
N ILE A 29 0.63 18.41 -7.44
CA ILE A 29 -0.48 18.82 -6.57
C ILE A 29 -0.05 18.85 -5.11
N LEU A 30 0.65 17.83 -4.66
CA LEU A 30 1.19 17.74 -3.31
C LEU A 30 2.18 18.88 -3.02
N GLU A 31 3.08 19.20 -3.95
CA GLU A 31 4.06 20.29 -3.80
C GLU A 31 3.40 21.66 -3.68
N ALA A 32 2.20 21.86 -4.27
CA ALA A 32 1.44 23.09 -4.09
C ALA A 32 1.00 23.34 -2.62
N TYR A 33 0.75 22.27 -1.86
CA TYR A 33 0.36 22.36 -0.45
C TYR A 33 1.52 22.04 0.51
N TRP A 34 2.51 21.29 0.04
CA TRP A 34 3.70 20.90 0.76
C TRP A 34 4.95 21.04 -0.12
N PRO A 35 5.55 22.23 -0.23
CA PRO A 35 6.65 22.51 -1.18
C PRO A 35 7.87 21.60 -1.07
N SER A 36 8.14 21.03 0.11
CA SER A 36 9.24 20.08 0.31
C SER A 36 8.87 18.60 0.08
N ALA A 37 7.65 18.29 -0.35
CA ALA A 37 7.16 16.91 -0.49
C ALA A 37 8.10 16.03 -1.31
N LYS A 38 8.52 16.50 -2.49
CA LYS A 38 9.43 15.74 -3.37
C LYS A 38 10.78 15.44 -2.69
N THR A 39 11.33 16.40 -1.97
CA THR A 39 12.57 16.21 -1.22
C THR A 39 12.39 15.23 -0.08
N GLU A 40 11.29 15.33 0.66
CA GLU A 40 10.99 14.41 1.77
C GLU A 40 10.72 12.98 1.27
N PHE A 41 10.03 12.83 0.13
CA PHE A 41 9.85 11.52 -0.51
C PHE A 41 11.18 10.92 -0.97
N GLY A 42 12.07 11.75 -1.55
CA GLY A 42 13.40 11.30 -1.96
C GLY A 42 14.26 10.82 -0.79
N LYS A 43 14.13 11.43 0.40
CA LYS A 43 14.80 10.97 1.63
C LYS A 43 14.24 9.64 2.16
N LEU A 44 12.97 9.35 1.90
CA LEU A 44 12.30 8.13 2.34
C LEU A 44 12.55 6.96 1.38
N LEU A 45 12.57 7.24 0.07
CA LEU A 45 12.70 6.26 -0.99
C LEU A 45 14.17 5.87 -1.25
N VAL A 46 14.85 5.50 -0.18
CA VAL A 46 16.24 5.00 -0.17
C VAL A 46 16.29 3.65 0.52
N ASP A 47 17.42 2.99 0.51
CA ASP A 47 17.65 1.71 1.18
C ASP A 47 16.54 0.69 0.86
N SER A 48 15.84 0.22 1.86
CA SER A 48 14.76 -0.79 1.74
C SER A 48 13.62 -0.34 0.82
N TYR A 49 13.43 0.97 0.61
CA TYR A 49 12.35 1.55 -0.19
C TYR A 49 12.80 2.13 -1.54
N ALA A 50 14.07 1.99 -1.92
CA ALA A 50 14.64 2.59 -3.14
C ALA A 50 13.87 2.24 -4.44
N GLY A 51 13.30 1.04 -4.51
CA GLY A 51 12.55 0.56 -5.68
C GLY A 51 11.05 0.89 -5.72
N PHE A 52 10.51 1.60 -4.70
CA PHE A 52 9.05 1.74 -4.56
C PHE A 52 8.45 2.92 -5.34
N GLY A 53 9.17 4.04 -5.44
CA GLY A 53 8.69 5.24 -6.10
C GLY A 53 7.64 6.04 -5.32
N SER A 54 7.36 7.25 -5.80
CA SER A 54 6.40 8.18 -5.16
C SER A 54 4.97 7.62 -5.11
N ASP A 55 4.60 6.75 -6.03
CA ASP A 55 3.26 6.14 -6.09
C ASP A 55 2.94 5.33 -4.82
N PHE A 56 3.93 4.69 -4.23
CA PHE A 56 3.78 3.98 -2.97
C PHE A 56 3.34 4.93 -1.85
N ILE A 57 4.05 6.06 -1.68
CA ILE A 57 3.75 7.06 -0.64
C ILE A 57 2.37 7.68 -0.88
N ILE A 58 2.06 8.02 -2.13
CA ILE A 58 0.77 8.60 -2.52
C ILE A 58 -0.38 7.64 -2.20
N ARG A 59 -0.25 6.36 -2.55
CA ARG A 59 -1.28 5.37 -2.24
C ARG A 59 -1.41 5.08 -0.75
N ALA A 60 -0.30 5.05 -0.04
CA ALA A 60 -0.34 4.92 1.41
C ALA A 60 -1.06 6.11 2.05
N ALA A 61 -0.80 7.34 1.60
CA ALA A 61 -1.52 8.53 2.08
C ALA A 61 -3.01 8.48 1.77
N LEU A 62 -3.41 8.04 0.57
CA LEU A 62 -4.82 7.84 0.22
C LEU A 62 -5.49 6.79 1.10
N MET A 63 -4.77 5.72 1.41
CA MET A 63 -5.29 4.68 2.30
C MET A 63 -5.42 5.17 3.74
N LEU A 64 -4.48 5.96 4.24
CA LEU A 64 -4.50 6.50 5.59
C LEU A 64 -5.54 7.62 5.77
N TYR A 65 -5.53 8.62 4.90
CA TYR A 65 -6.23 9.89 5.11
C TYR A 65 -7.36 10.16 4.13
N GLY A 66 -7.57 9.31 3.12
CA GLY A 66 -8.52 9.57 2.05
C GLY A 66 -9.36 8.38 1.66
N ASP A 67 -9.82 8.46 0.42
CA ASP A 67 -10.57 7.42 -0.27
C ASP A 67 -9.69 6.84 -1.39
N VAL A 68 -9.35 5.56 -1.27
CA VAL A 68 -8.48 4.87 -2.23
C VAL A 68 -9.11 4.83 -3.63
N ILE A 69 -10.45 4.74 -3.70
CA ILE A 69 -11.19 4.67 -4.97
C ILE A 69 -11.08 5.99 -5.73
N LYS A 70 -11.24 7.12 -5.05
CA LYS A 70 -11.16 8.45 -5.67
C LYS A 70 -9.78 8.77 -6.21
N SER A 71 -8.74 8.11 -5.70
CA SER A 71 -7.35 8.11 -6.16
C SER A 71 -6.72 9.48 -6.47
N ASN A 72 -7.28 10.56 -5.95
CA ASN A 72 -6.80 11.93 -6.11
C ASN A 72 -6.41 12.52 -4.76
N ILE A 73 -5.17 12.99 -4.66
CA ILE A 73 -4.73 13.81 -3.54
C ILE A 73 -5.44 15.18 -3.66
N ASN A 74 -6.08 15.60 -2.61
CA ASN A 74 -6.63 16.94 -2.43
C ASN A 74 -5.84 17.68 -1.34
N LYS A 75 -6.21 18.96 -1.11
CA LYS A 75 -5.58 19.79 -0.07
C LYS A 75 -5.59 19.12 1.30
N GLN A 76 -6.73 18.57 1.72
CA GLN A 76 -6.88 17.94 3.04
C GLN A 76 -5.90 16.77 3.20
N ILE A 77 -5.84 15.85 2.24
CA ILE A 77 -4.95 14.69 2.29
C ILE A 77 -3.47 15.13 2.28
N ALA A 78 -3.14 16.17 1.51
CA ALA A 78 -1.79 16.71 1.47
C ALA A 78 -1.38 17.33 2.82
N GLU A 79 -2.27 18.07 3.47
CA GLU A 79 -2.06 18.65 4.80
C GLU A 79 -1.96 17.57 5.87
N GLU A 80 -2.83 16.56 5.84
CA GLU A 80 -2.78 15.41 6.76
C GLU A 80 -1.46 14.65 6.63
N LEU A 81 -1.04 14.34 5.42
CA LEU A 81 0.25 13.66 5.19
C LEU A 81 1.43 14.50 5.70
N LYS A 82 1.43 15.81 5.41
CA LYS A 82 2.46 16.74 5.88
C LYS A 82 2.52 16.80 7.39
N ASN A 83 1.37 16.99 8.03
CA ASN A 83 1.29 17.17 9.49
C ASN A 83 1.65 15.88 10.24
N ASN A 84 1.36 14.73 9.67
CA ASN A 84 1.63 13.41 10.25
C ASN A 84 2.84 12.72 9.60
N TRP A 85 3.73 13.46 8.93
CA TRP A 85 4.85 12.87 8.19
C TRP A 85 5.82 12.07 9.08
N SER A 86 6.02 12.49 10.33
CA SER A 86 6.84 11.76 11.29
C SER A 86 6.22 10.40 11.65
N GLU A 87 4.91 10.36 11.89
CA GLU A 87 4.20 9.12 12.22
C GLU A 87 4.11 8.19 11.00
N PHE A 88 3.94 8.75 9.81
CA PHE A 88 4.02 8.00 8.58
C PHE A 88 5.38 7.29 8.41
N LYS A 89 6.49 8.04 8.58
CA LYS A 89 7.83 7.46 8.55
C LYS A 89 8.05 6.39 9.62
N LYS A 90 7.51 6.60 10.82
CA LYS A 90 7.55 5.64 11.91
C LYS A 90 6.80 4.35 11.56
N ALA A 91 5.62 4.45 10.93
CA ALA A 91 4.86 3.28 10.48
C ALA A 91 5.65 2.47 9.45
N LEU A 92 6.34 3.12 8.50
CA LEU A 92 7.19 2.41 7.54
C LEU A 92 8.41 1.75 8.19
N LYS A 93 9.04 2.41 9.16
CA LYS A 93 10.13 1.80 9.94
C LYS A 93 9.64 0.59 10.74
N ASN A 94 8.44 0.67 11.30
CA ASN A 94 7.82 -0.43 12.03
C ASN A 94 7.45 -1.58 11.08
N LEU A 95 6.98 -1.29 9.86
CA LEU A 95 6.75 -2.30 8.81
C LEU A 95 8.05 -3.06 8.50
N GLU A 96 9.15 -2.33 8.30
CA GLU A 96 10.46 -2.95 8.04
C GLU A 96 10.89 -3.86 9.19
N ALA A 97 10.75 -3.40 10.43
CA ALA A 97 11.07 -4.18 11.62
C ALA A 97 10.21 -5.44 11.72
N LEU A 98 8.89 -5.31 11.52
CA LEU A 98 7.94 -6.43 11.55
C LEU A 98 8.24 -7.49 10.49
N LEU A 99 8.50 -7.08 9.26
CA LEU A 99 8.85 -8.01 8.18
C LEU A 99 10.21 -8.68 8.43
N LYS A 100 11.18 -7.95 8.98
CA LYS A 100 12.49 -8.51 9.35
C LYS A 100 12.37 -9.60 10.43
N GLU A 101 11.50 -9.42 11.43
CA GLU A 101 11.18 -10.47 12.42
C GLU A 101 10.59 -11.72 11.75
N MET A 102 9.86 -11.55 10.64
CA MET A 102 9.35 -12.64 9.80
C MET A 102 10.40 -13.18 8.81
N LYS A 103 11.64 -12.69 8.84
CA LYS A 103 12.74 -13.00 7.89
C LYS A 103 12.43 -12.58 6.45
N ILE A 104 11.65 -11.53 6.27
CA ILE A 104 11.25 -10.98 4.98
C ILE A 104 11.87 -9.58 4.83
N GLU A 105 12.48 -9.30 3.69
CA GLU A 105 12.98 -7.97 3.36
C GLU A 105 11.94 -7.16 2.59
N VAL A 106 11.72 -5.91 2.99
CA VAL A 106 10.78 -4.97 2.34
C VAL A 106 11.10 -4.80 0.86
N SER A 107 12.38 -4.72 0.50
CA SER A 107 12.86 -4.54 -0.88
C SER A 107 12.32 -5.58 -1.87
N ARG A 108 12.00 -6.79 -1.42
CA ARG A 108 11.38 -7.84 -2.24
C ARG A 108 10.03 -7.46 -2.82
N PHE A 109 9.35 -6.50 -2.22
CA PHE A 109 8.03 -6.03 -2.66
C PHE A 109 8.10 -4.82 -3.61
N SER A 110 9.25 -4.42 -4.10
CA SER A 110 9.40 -3.24 -4.97
C SER A 110 8.49 -3.25 -6.21
N SER A 111 8.21 -4.42 -6.78
CA SER A 111 7.27 -4.59 -7.91
C SER A 111 5.82 -4.89 -7.48
N SER A 112 5.59 -5.26 -6.23
CA SER A 112 4.28 -5.68 -5.68
C SER A 112 3.91 -4.96 -4.38
N TRP A 113 4.41 -3.76 -4.18
CA TRP A 113 4.29 -3.00 -2.93
C TRP A 113 2.84 -2.73 -2.48
N ASN A 114 1.84 -2.90 -3.36
CA ASN A 114 0.43 -2.81 -2.96
C ASN A 114 0.07 -3.80 -1.83
N VAL A 115 0.75 -4.94 -1.75
CA VAL A 115 0.59 -5.93 -0.67
C VAL A 115 0.94 -5.35 0.69
N LEU A 116 1.87 -4.40 0.75
CA LEU A 116 2.31 -3.79 2.00
C LEU A 116 1.37 -2.70 2.53
N LEU A 117 0.55 -2.09 1.67
CA LEU A 117 -0.30 -0.94 2.06
C LEU A 117 -1.30 -1.26 3.17
N PRO A 118 -2.01 -2.41 3.17
CA PRO A 118 -2.87 -2.80 4.29
C PRO A 118 -2.10 -2.97 5.60
N ILE A 119 -0.85 -3.45 5.54
CA ILE A 119 -0.01 -3.60 6.73
C ILE A 119 0.45 -2.24 7.24
N VAL A 120 0.80 -1.29 6.35
CA VAL A 120 1.08 0.11 6.75
C VAL A 120 -0.12 0.71 7.46
N TYR A 121 -1.33 0.50 6.91
CA TYR A 121 -2.57 0.99 7.50
C TYR A 121 -2.80 0.39 8.89
N PHE A 122 -2.68 -0.92 9.03
CA PHE A 122 -2.77 -1.64 10.30
C PHE A 122 -1.77 -1.09 11.33
N ILE A 123 -0.48 -1.01 11.00
CA ILE A 123 0.56 -0.52 11.91
C ILE A 123 0.31 0.95 12.32
N TYR A 124 -0.22 1.77 11.41
CA TYR A 124 -0.44 3.19 11.67
C TYR A 124 -1.54 3.43 12.71
N TYR A 125 -2.62 2.64 12.67
CA TYR A 125 -3.78 2.81 13.54
C TYR A 125 -3.79 1.88 14.75
N ASN A 126 -2.98 0.83 14.76
CA ASN A 126 -2.90 -0.13 15.87
C ASN A 126 -1.56 0.01 16.60
N PRO A 127 -1.55 0.58 17.83
CA PRO A 127 -0.32 0.72 18.61
C PRO A 127 0.26 -0.64 19.06
N ASP A 128 -0.58 -1.65 19.19
CA ASP A 128 -0.23 -3.01 19.66
C ASP A 128 -0.01 -3.99 18.48
N TYR A 129 0.32 -3.46 17.29
CA TYR A 129 0.50 -4.22 16.05
C TYR A 129 1.45 -5.43 16.17
N LYS A 130 2.33 -5.45 17.15
CA LYS A 130 3.27 -6.57 17.40
C LYS A 130 2.59 -7.80 17.98
N ASP A 131 1.45 -7.65 18.62
CA ASP A 131 0.75 -8.75 19.27
C ASP A 131 -0.04 -9.59 18.24
N ASN A 132 -0.23 -9.06 17.01
CA ASN A 132 -0.99 -9.72 15.93
C ASN A 132 -0.12 -10.03 14.69
N THR A 133 1.00 -10.69 14.89
CA THR A 133 1.91 -11.06 13.78
C THR A 133 1.39 -12.23 12.95
N GLU A 134 0.57 -13.12 13.54
CA GLU A 134 -0.02 -14.26 12.85
C GLU A 134 -0.96 -13.82 11.70
N GLY A 135 -1.85 -12.88 11.97
CA GLY A 135 -2.77 -12.34 10.97
C GLY A 135 -2.03 -11.67 9.81
N VAL A 136 -0.99 -10.90 10.09
CA VAL A 136 -0.15 -10.26 9.07
C VAL A 136 0.58 -11.32 8.23
N ARG A 137 1.13 -12.34 8.84
CA ARG A 137 1.78 -13.46 8.13
C ARG A 137 0.78 -14.19 7.24
N ALA A 138 -0.39 -14.55 7.76
CA ALA A 138 -1.44 -15.19 6.99
C ALA A 138 -1.90 -14.33 5.80
N TYR A 139 -2.06 -13.02 6.02
CA TYR A 139 -2.39 -12.07 4.95
C TYR A 139 -1.32 -12.06 3.85
N LEU A 140 -0.04 -11.89 4.19
CA LEU A 140 1.05 -11.84 3.23
C LEU A 140 1.11 -13.09 2.38
N VAL A 141 1.09 -14.27 3.01
CA VAL A 141 1.12 -15.55 2.32
C VAL A 141 -0.06 -15.68 1.36
N ARG A 142 -1.29 -15.39 1.81
CA ARG A 142 -2.49 -15.50 0.99
C ARG A 142 -2.50 -14.47 -0.14
N ALA A 143 -2.12 -13.21 0.13
CA ALA A 143 -2.10 -12.15 -0.87
C ALA A 143 -1.10 -12.45 -2.01
N ILE A 144 0.02 -13.09 -1.69
CA ILE A 144 1.03 -13.50 -2.68
C ILE A 144 0.55 -14.75 -3.43
N LEU A 145 0.19 -15.81 -2.72
CA LEU A 145 -0.20 -17.10 -3.32
C LEU A 145 -1.43 -16.96 -4.22
N PHE A 146 -2.43 -16.19 -3.78
CA PHE A 146 -3.67 -15.98 -4.56
C PHE A 146 -3.57 -14.79 -5.52
N THR A 147 -2.37 -14.20 -5.69
CA THR A 147 -2.15 -13.04 -6.58
C THR A 147 -3.19 -11.94 -6.36
N TYR A 148 -3.50 -11.65 -5.09
CA TYR A 148 -4.65 -10.82 -4.68
C TYR A 148 -4.71 -9.46 -5.37
N PHE A 149 -3.57 -8.80 -5.61
CA PHE A 149 -3.50 -7.50 -6.27
C PHE A 149 -3.23 -7.56 -7.78
N GLN A 150 -3.37 -8.70 -8.44
CA GLN A 150 -3.17 -8.81 -9.88
C GLN A 150 -4.18 -7.97 -10.68
N SER A 151 -5.41 -7.85 -10.19
CA SER A 151 -6.47 -7.03 -10.79
C SER A 151 -7.31 -6.34 -9.71
N GLY A 152 -7.98 -5.23 -10.06
CA GLY A 152 -8.87 -4.54 -9.14
C GLY A 152 -8.18 -3.96 -7.89
N THR A 153 -6.89 -3.59 -7.99
CA THR A 153 -6.07 -3.15 -6.86
C THR A 153 -6.73 -2.08 -5.99
N THR A 154 -7.35 -1.06 -6.62
CA THR A 154 -7.95 0.05 -5.90
C THR A 154 -9.15 -0.38 -5.05
N SER A 155 -10.07 -1.18 -5.61
CA SER A 155 -11.24 -1.72 -4.89
C SER A 155 -10.82 -2.68 -3.78
N LYS A 156 -9.80 -3.50 -4.03
CA LYS A 156 -9.25 -4.42 -3.03
C LYS A 156 -8.55 -3.71 -1.87
N LEU A 157 -7.82 -2.64 -2.14
CA LEU A 157 -7.26 -1.80 -1.07
C LEU A 157 -8.37 -1.14 -0.25
N GLN A 158 -9.43 -0.65 -0.89
CA GLN A 158 -10.57 -0.08 -0.17
C GLN A 158 -11.29 -1.14 0.67
N GLN A 159 -11.48 -2.34 0.13
CA GLN A 159 -12.07 -3.46 0.87
C GLN A 159 -11.20 -3.85 2.07
N MET A 160 -9.88 -3.96 1.90
CA MET A 160 -8.96 -4.22 3.01
C MET A 160 -9.05 -3.14 4.08
N LYS A 161 -9.09 -1.87 3.68
CA LYS A 161 -9.26 -0.76 4.61
C LYS A 161 -10.55 -0.89 5.42
N SER A 162 -11.68 -1.17 4.76
CA SER A 162 -12.98 -1.34 5.44
C SER A 162 -12.94 -2.51 6.42
N ASN A 163 -12.45 -3.67 5.98
CA ASN A 163 -12.36 -4.85 6.82
C ASN A 163 -11.45 -4.67 8.05
N ILE A 164 -10.30 -3.99 7.89
CA ILE A 164 -9.41 -3.67 9.00
C ILE A 164 -10.11 -2.73 10.00
N ASN A 165 -10.85 -1.71 9.51
CA ASN A 165 -11.61 -0.80 10.38
C ASN A 165 -12.71 -1.53 11.16
N GLU A 166 -13.47 -2.39 10.48
CA GLU A 166 -14.56 -3.17 11.08
C GLU A 166 -14.05 -4.22 12.06
N ASN A 167 -12.75 -4.53 12.03
CA ASN A 167 -12.07 -5.49 12.87
C ASN A 167 -11.10 -4.81 13.86
N ASP A 168 -11.51 -3.68 14.43
CA ASP A 168 -10.78 -2.90 15.45
C ASP A 168 -9.33 -2.56 15.05
N TYR A 169 -9.12 -2.24 13.78
CA TYR A 169 -7.81 -1.99 13.17
C TYR A 169 -6.85 -3.18 13.23
N GLU A 170 -7.36 -4.40 13.20
CA GLU A 170 -6.57 -5.61 13.17
C GLU A 170 -6.64 -6.35 11.82
N ILE A 171 -5.57 -7.11 11.51
CA ILE A 171 -5.56 -8.10 10.44
C ILE A 171 -5.59 -9.47 11.10
N THR A 172 -6.75 -10.10 11.17
CA THR A 172 -6.92 -11.42 11.79
C THR A 172 -7.13 -12.52 10.76
N VAL A 173 -6.82 -13.75 11.13
CA VAL A 173 -7.10 -14.94 10.29
C VAL A 173 -8.60 -15.07 10.02
N ASP A 174 -9.44 -14.76 11.00
CA ASP A 174 -10.90 -14.82 10.85
C ASP A 174 -11.43 -13.79 9.87
N MET A 175 -10.93 -12.54 9.93
CA MET A 175 -11.23 -11.52 8.93
C MET A 175 -10.86 -12.01 7.50
N LEU A 176 -9.68 -12.60 7.33
CA LEU A 176 -9.24 -13.11 6.04
C LEU A 176 -10.09 -14.29 5.55
N ASN A 177 -10.61 -15.11 6.46
CA ASN A 177 -11.50 -16.22 6.12
C ASN A 177 -12.90 -15.77 5.65
N GLN A 178 -13.31 -14.57 6.04
CA GLN A 178 -14.57 -13.96 5.57
C GLN A 178 -14.42 -13.34 4.17
N MET A 179 -13.21 -13.07 3.73
CA MET A 179 -12.91 -12.48 2.42
C MET A 179 -12.81 -13.60 1.36
N ASN A 180 -13.73 -13.64 0.38
CA ASN A 180 -13.75 -14.69 -0.64
C ASN A 180 -12.42 -14.87 -1.37
N GLU A 181 -11.73 -13.75 -1.70
CA GLU A 181 -10.47 -13.81 -2.43
C GLU A 181 -9.30 -14.29 -1.57
N LEU A 182 -9.32 -14.06 -0.26
CA LEU A 182 -8.25 -14.44 0.67
C LEU A 182 -8.55 -15.67 1.51
N ARG A 183 -9.79 -16.17 1.47
CA ARG A 183 -10.17 -17.41 2.14
C ARG A 183 -9.47 -18.60 1.49
N VAL A 184 -8.87 -19.44 2.32
CA VAL A 184 -8.27 -20.72 1.88
C VAL A 184 -9.38 -21.73 1.62
N THR A 185 -9.36 -22.36 0.45
CA THR A 185 -10.26 -23.46 0.07
C THR A 185 -9.47 -24.54 -0.65
N ASP A 186 -9.92 -25.78 -0.60
CA ASP A 186 -9.25 -26.91 -1.27
C ASP A 186 -9.05 -26.64 -2.76
N GLY A 187 -10.10 -26.12 -3.45
CA GLY A 187 -10.01 -25.77 -4.87
C GLY A 187 -8.93 -24.75 -5.19
N LYS A 188 -8.74 -23.69 -4.36
CA LYS A 188 -7.65 -22.73 -4.56
C LYS A 188 -6.27 -23.33 -4.35
N ILE A 189 -6.16 -24.26 -3.40
CA ILE A 189 -4.89 -24.97 -3.17
C ILE A 189 -4.58 -25.89 -4.36
N GLU A 190 -5.56 -26.62 -4.86
CA GLU A 190 -5.42 -27.46 -6.06
C GLU A 190 -5.03 -26.61 -7.28
N ASP A 191 -5.68 -25.46 -7.50
CA ASP A 191 -5.35 -24.54 -8.60
C ASP A 191 -3.89 -24.05 -8.52
N ILE A 192 -3.40 -23.73 -7.31
CA ILE A 192 -2.02 -23.33 -7.09
C ILE A 192 -1.07 -24.50 -7.39
N LEU A 193 -1.33 -25.67 -6.86
CA LEU A 193 -0.47 -26.85 -7.04
C LEU A 193 -0.40 -27.28 -8.51
N ASN A 194 -1.49 -27.16 -9.25
CA ASN A 194 -1.58 -27.52 -10.66
C ASN A 194 -1.07 -26.42 -11.62
N SER A 195 -0.82 -25.20 -11.13
CA SER A 195 -0.28 -24.11 -11.96
C SER A 195 1.24 -24.17 -12.04
N GLU A 196 1.82 -23.88 -13.22
CA GLU A 196 3.29 -23.76 -13.37
C GLU A 196 3.88 -22.70 -12.45
N LYS A 197 3.09 -21.66 -12.12
CA LYS A 197 3.46 -20.64 -11.13
C LYS A 197 3.38 -21.15 -9.70
N GLY A 198 2.43 -22.03 -9.40
CA GLY A 198 2.25 -22.63 -8.08
C GLY A 198 3.42 -23.49 -7.66
N SER A 199 3.98 -24.27 -8.58
CA SER A 199 5.18 -25.08 -8.30
C SER A 199 6.43 -24.22 -7.98
N ARG A 200 6.54 -23.03 -8.56
CA ARG A 200 7.62 -22.07 -8.27
C ARG A 200 7.41 -21.37 -6.94
N VAL A 201 6.19 -20.85 -6.70
CA VAL A 201 5.85 -20.10 -5.48
C VAL A 201 5.79 -21.03 -4.26
N ALA A 202 5.28 -22.25 -4.42
CA ALA A 202 5.32 -23.27 -3.36
C ALA A 202 6.76 -23.69 -3.04
N GLY A 203 7.63 -23.82 -4.04
CA GLY A 203 9.06 -24.05 -3.85
C GLY A 203 9.75 -22.94 -3.05
N GLU A 204 9.48 -21.69 -3.37
CA GLU A 204 10.05 -20.54 -2.67
C GLU A 204 9.44 -20.35 -1.25
N ALA A 205 8.16 -20.65 -1.04
CA ALA A 205 7.52 -20.53 0.27
C ALA A 205 7.88 -21.65 1.25
N LEU A 206 8.31 -22.82 0.77
CA LEU A 206 8.76 -23.95 1.59
C LEU A 206 10.21 -23.83 2.07
N TYR A 207 10.98 -22.90 1.53
CA TYR A 207 12.36 -22.62 1.94
C TYR A 207 12.49 -21.49 2.96
N TYR A 208 11.38 -20.98 3.51
CA TYR A 208 11.31 -19.97 4.56
C TYR A 208 10.36 -20.43 5.69
#